data_c097be4b7819d79a6c1b9bf3eb3ffc56
#
_entry.id   c097be4b7819d79a6c1b9bf3eb3ffc56
#
_cell.length_a   1.000
_cell.length_b   1.000
_cell.length_c   1.000
_cell.angle_alpha   90.00
_cell.angle_beta   90.00
_cell.angle_gamma   90.00
#
_symmetry.space_group_name_H-M   'P 1'
#
loop_
_entity.id
_entity.type
_entity.pdbx_description
1 polymer ?
#
loop_
_entity_poly.entity_id
_entity_poly.type
_entity_poly.pdbx_seq_one_letter_code
_entity_poly.pdbx_strand_id
1 'polypeptide(L)'
;WIFSPEYNYSYPGHLKNLIDWLSRPLVAGDRQTPLAINGKKVALSGAGGASATAKCREKLTELLTLPFIRADVMTMPQTGIQLNMEAWTEGHMMLTEEQMTNLRLQVNAFLEHIG
;
A
#
# COMPACT_ATOMS: atom_id res chain seq x y z
N TRP A 1 -3.29 6.47 -1.53
CA TRP A 1 -1.92 5.97 -1.29
C TRP A 1 -1.88 5.25 0.05
N ILE A 2 -1.40 4.00 0.07
CA ILE A 2 -1.20 3.23 1.30
C ILE A 2 0.30 3.20 1.59
N PHE A 3 0.66 3.72 2.76
CA PHE A 3 2.02 3.66 3.27
C PHE A 3 1.99 2.80 4.53
N SER A 4 2.51 1.57 4.44
CA SER A 4 2.31 0.56 5.49
C SER A 4 3.62 -0.03 6.01
N PRO A 5 3.71 -0.30 7.32
CA PRO A 5 4.75 -1.19 7.82
C PRO A 5 4.46 -2.63 7.42
N GLU A 6 5.45 -3.51 7.63
CA GLU A 6 5.30 -4.95 7.44
C GLU A 6 5.29 -5.64 8.80
N TYR A 7 4.22 -6.37 9.08
CA TYR A 7 4.07 -7.16 10.30
C TYR A 7 4.01 -8.64 9.92
N ASN A 8 4.98 -9.42 10.41
CA ASN A 8 5.03 -10.86 10.15
C ASN A 8 4.94 -11.19 8.65
N TYR A 9 5.71 -10.47 7.84
CA TYR A 9 5.77 -10.61 6.37
C TYR A 9 4.43 -10.32 5.67
N SER A 10 3.57 -9.54 6.30
CA SER A 10 2.25 -9.21 5.76
C SER A 10 1.84 -7.78 6.13
N TYR A 11 0.61 -7.43 5.81
CA TYR A 11 0.02 -6.14 6.18
C TYR A 11 -0.48 -6.19 7.63
N PRO A 12 -0.54 -5.03 8.32
CA PRO A 12 -1.09 -4.97 9.68
C PRO A 12 -2.58 -5.33 9.72
N GLY A 13 -3.00 -5.93 10.83
CA GLY A 13 -4.40 -6.36 11.00
C GLY A 13 -5.41 -5.23 10.87
N HIS A 14 -5.10 -4.05 11.39
CA HIS A 14 -6.00 -2.90 11.30
C HIS A 14 -6.14 -2.39 9.84
N LEU A 15 -5.13 -2.53 9.00
CA LEU A 15 -5.24 -2.21 7.58
C LEU A 15 -6.14 -3.22 6.87
N LYS A 16 -6.00 -4.52 7.17
CA LYS A 16 -6.89 -5.56 6.65
C LYS A 16 -8.34 -5.27 7.05
N ASN A 17 -8.57 -4.88 8.30
CA ASN A 17 -9.89 -4.52 8.80
C ASN A 17 -10.50 -3.36 7.99
N LEU A 18 -9.73 -2.32 7.71
CA LEU A 18 -10.20 -1.21 6.88
C LEU A 18 -10.61 -1.67 5.47
N ILE A 19 -9.76 -2.49 4.83
CA ILE A 19 -10.03 -3.00 3.49
C ILE A 19 -11.29 -3.89 3.51
N ASP A 20 -11.45 -4.71 4.53
CA ASP A 20 -12.64 -5.54 4.69
C ASP A 20 -13.93 -4.69 4.76
N TRP A 21 -13.90 -3.59 5.50
CA TRP A 21 -15.05 -2.66 5.54
C TRP A 21 -15.30 -1.97 4.19
N LEU A 22 -14.25 -1.54 3.49
CA LEU A 22 -14.38 -0.90 2.18
C LEU A 22 -14.87 -1.85 1.09
N SER A 23 -14.79 -3.15 1.32
CA SER A 23 -15.25 -4.19 0.40
C SER A 23 -16.60 -4.79 0.80
N ARG A 24 -17.38 -4.10 1.64
CA ARG A 24 -18.74 -4.49 2.02
C ARG A 24 -19.76 -3.57 1.38
N PRO A 25 -20.92 -4.12 0.99
CA PRO A 25 -22.01 -3.27 0.48
C PRO A 25 -22.55 -2.37 1.59
N LEU A 26 -22.93 -1.15 1.22
CA LEU A 26 -23.53 -0.20 2.17
C LEU A 26 -24.93 -0.64 2.61
N VAL A 27 -25.63 -1.37 1.73
CA VAL A 27 -26.93 -1.95 2.04
C VAL A 27 -26.81 -3.47 1.99
N ALA A 28 -27.22 -4.12 3.06
CA ALA A 28 -27.13 -5.57 3.16
C ALA A 28 -27.87 -6.26 2.00
N GLY A 29 -27.19 -7.20 1.33
CA GLY A 29 -27.75 -7.94 0.20
C GLY A 29 -27.69 -7.23 -1.14
N ASP A 30 -27.29 -5.96 -1.19
CA ASP A 30 -27.12 -5.23 -2.44
C ASP A 30 -25.87 -5.74 -3.17
N ARG A 31 -26.08 -6.33 -4.36
CA ARG A 31 -25.02 -6.82 -5.23
C ARG A 31 -24.89 -6.03 -6.53
N GLN A 32 -25.69 -4.96 -6.68
CA GLN A 32 -25.72 -4.15 -7.89
C GLN A 32 -24.82 -2.93 -7.80
N THR A 33 -24.81 -2.26 -6.64
CA THR A 33 -24.01 -1.06 -6.43
C THR A 33 -22.53 -1.42 -6.25
N PRO A 34 -21.61 -0.76 -6.96
CA PRO A 34 -20.19 -0.97 -6.78
C PRO A 34 -19.77 -0.71 -5.32
N LEU A 35 -18.83 -1.51 -4.83
CA LEU A 35 -18.24 -1.32 -3.51
C LEU A 35 -17.36 -0.07 -3.49
N ALA A 36 -17.19 0.53 -2.32
CA ALA A 36 -16.38 1.74 -2.17
C ALA A 36 -14.96 1.60 -2.73
N ILE A 37 -14.39 0.39 -2.63
CA ILE A 37 -13.01 0.12 -3.07
C ILE A 37 -12.90 -0.21 -4.56
N ASN A 38 -13.99 -0.59 -5.24
CA ASN A 38 -13.93 -0.99 -6.64
C ASN A 38 -13.39 0.14 -7.52
N GLY A 39 -12.37 -0.16 -8.32
CA GLY A 39 -11.76 0.77 -9.26
C GLY A 39 -10.96 1.89 -8.62
N LYS A 40 -10.78 1.91 -7.29
CA LYS A 40 -9.96 2.92 -6.65
C LYS A 40 -8.49 2.75 -7.05
N LYS A 41 -7.89 3.83 -7.47
CA LYS A 41 -6.47 3.85 -7.84
C LYS A 41 -5.63 3.87 -6.56
N VAL A 42 -4.69 2.94 -6.49
CA VAL A 42 -3.90 2.72 -5.26
C VAL A 42 -2.42 2.66 -5.57
N ALA A 43 -1.63 3.43 -4.83
CA ALA A 43 -0.19 3.29 -4.77
C ALA A 43 0.22 2.68 -3.43
N LEU A 44 1.24 1.85 -3.44
CA LEU A 44 1.74 1.14 -2.25
C LEU A 44 3.18 1.51 -1.97
N SER A 45 3.45 1.88 -0.73
CA SER A 45 4.80 2.14 -0.21
C SER A 45 4.89 1.63 1.22
N GLY A 46 6.10 1.53 1.72
CA GLY A 46 6.30 1.15 3.10
C GLY A 46 7.72 1.37 3.59
N ALA A 47 7.87 1.42 4.89
CA ALA A 47 9.16 1.53 5.55
C ALA A 47 9.27 0.46 6.64
N GLY A 48 10.44 -0.14 6.76
CA GLY A 48 10.63 -1.23 7.71
C GLY A 48 12.06 -1.73 7.77
N GLY A 49 12.23 -3.01 8.08
CA GLY A 49 13.52 -3.65 8.19
C GLY A 49 14.16 -4.01 6.85
N ALA A 50 14.93 -5.09 6.84
CA ALA A 50 15.74 -5.50 5.69
C ALA A 50 14.91 -5.80 4.43
N SER A 51 13.67 -6.27 4.57
CA SER A 51 12.79 -6.56 3.45
C SER A 51 12.21 -5.29 2.78
N ALA A 52 12.37 -4.13 3.41
CA ALA A 52 11.80 -2.87 2.97
C ALA A 52 10.31 -3.01 2.59
N THR A 53 9.57 -3.79 3.38
CA THR A 53 8.14 -4.08 3.24
C THR A 53 7.72 -4.80 1.94
N ALA A 54 8.65 -5.47 1.28
CA ALA A 54 8.38 -6.15 0.00
C ALA A 54 7.23 -7.16 0.10
N LYS A 55 7.21 -7.99 1.13
CA LYS A 55 6.15 -8.99 1.33
C LYS A 55 4.80 -8.37 1.64
N CYS A 56 4.78 -7.32 2.45
CA CYS A 56 3.56 -6.58 2.73
C CYS A 56 2.95 -6.02 1.45
N ARG A 57 3.76 -5.36 0.61
CA ARG A 57 3.30 -4.77 -0.65
C ARG A 57 2.81 -5.83 -1.64
N GLU A 58 3.50 -6.96 -1.72
CA GLU A 58 3.08 -8.11 -2.53
C GLU A 58 1.70 -8.62 -2.08
N LYS A 59 1.52 -8.85 -0.79
CA LYS A 59 0.25 -9.35 -0.22
C LYS A 59 -0.87 -8.32 -0.33
N LEU A 60 -0.59 -7.05 -0.19
CA LEU A 60 -1.58 -5.98 -0.42
C LEU A 60 -2.02 -5.96 -1.89
N THR A 61 -1.09 -6.12 -2.81
CA THR A 61 -1.42 -6.20 -4.24
C THR A 61 -2.35 -7.38 -4.52
N GLU A 62 -2.05 -8.57 -3.99
CA GLU A 62 -2.91 -9.74 -4.12
C GLU A 62 -4.32 -9.48 -3.57
N LEU A 63 -4.41 -8.94 -2.35
CA LEU A 63 -5.69 -8.66 -1.70
C LEU A 63 -6.52 -7.65 -2.50
N LEU A 64 -5.91 -6.54 -2.86
CA LEU A 64 -6.61 -5.42 -3.51
C LEU A 64 -7.04 -5.74 -4.94
N THR A 65 -6.38 -6.67 -5.60
CA THR A 65 -6.72 -7.08 -6.97
C THR A 65 -7.62 -8.32 -7.04
N LEU A 66 -8.09 -8.85 -5.91
CA LEU A 66 -9.07 -9.93 -5.92
C LEU A 66 -10.30 -9.54 -6.77
N PRO A 67 -10.94 -10.53 -7.47
CA PRO A 67 -11.99 -10.23 -8.45
C PRO A 67 -13.17 -9.42 -7.92
N PHE A 68 -13.51 -9.52 -6.64
CA PHE A 68 -14.60 -8.76 -6.04
C PHE A 68 -14.15 -7.44 -5.40
N ILE A 69 -12.87 -7.27 -5.09
CA ILE A 69 -12.31 -6.02 -4.56
C ILE A 69 -11.96 -5.08 -5.72
N ARG A 70 -11.23 -5.57 -6.72
CA ARG A 70 -10.94 -4.88 -7.98
C ARG A 70 -10.47 -3.45 -7.82
N ALA A 71 -9.57 -3.18 -6.87
CA ALA A 71 -8.88 -1.91 -6.84
C ALA A 71 -7.90 -1.84 -8.02
N ASP A 72 -7.63 -0.64 -8.49
CA ASP A 72 -6.66 -0.38 -9.57
C ASP A 72 -5.31 -0.05 -8.94
N VAL A 73 -4.53 -1.10 -8.68
CA VAL A 73 -3.24 -0.98 -7.99
C VAL A 73 -2.13 -0.71 -9.00
N MET A 74 -1.41 0.39 -8.77
CA MET A 74 -0.17 0.65 -9.51
C MET A 74 0.91 -0.29 -8.98
N THR A 75 1.24 -1.32 -9.77
CA THR A 75 2.21 -2.36 -9.36
C THR A 75 3.65 -1.91 -9.50
N MET A 76 3.92 -0.95 -10.38
CA MET A 76 5.25 -0.37 -10.58
C MET A 76 5.16 1.10 -10.98
N PRO A 77 6.03 1.97 -10.45
CA PRO A 77 6.95 1.66 -9.36
C PRO A 77 6.27 1.62 -7.99
N GLN A 78 6.85 0.86 -7.07
CA GLN A 78 6.51 0.90 -5.65
C GLN A 78 7.77 1.25 -4.87
N THR A 79 7.63 1.92 -3.73
CA THR A 79 8.76 2.31 -2.90
C THR A 79 8.75 1.57 -1.58
N GLY A 80 9.80 0.79 -1.34
CA GLY A 80 10.11 0.21 -0.04
C GLY A 80 11.34 0.89 0.54
N ILE A 81 11.27 1.27 1.80
CA ILE A 81 12.34 1.97 2.51
C ILE A 81 12.86 1.07 3.61
N GLN A 82 14.15 0.71 3.55
CA GLN A 82 14.83 0.12 4.68
C GLN A 82 15.21 1.25 5.63
N LEU A 83 14.73 1.18 6.86
CA LEU A 83 14.98 2.20 7.87
C LEU A 83 16.45 2.16 8.32
N ASN A 84 17.00 3.35 8.55
CA ASN A 84 18.33 3.51 9.14
C ASN A 84 18.31 3.13 10.63
N MET A 85 19.49 2.88 11.20
CA MET A 85 19.59 2.44 12.60
C MET A 85 18.98 3.46 13.58
N GLU A 86 19.21 4.74 13.35
CA GLU A 86 18.73 5.82 14.21
C GLU A 86 17.19 5.93 14.19
N ALA A 87 16.54 5.45 13.13
CA ALA A 87 15.08 5.38 13.10
C ALA A 87 14.55 4.40 14.16
N TRP A 88 15.25 3.30 14.38
CA TRP A 88 14.88 2.30 15.38
C TRP A 88 15.25 2.72 16.80
N THR A 89 16.40 3.35 16.99
CA THR A 89 16.94 3.66 18.33
C THR A 89 16.53 5.04 18.84
N GLU A 90 16.33 6.01 17.96
CA GLU A 90 16.11 7.41 18.30
C GLU A 90 14.84 8.01 17.66
N GLY A 91 14.11 7.21 16.87
CA GLY A 91 12.94 7.70 16.15
C GLY A 91 13.29 8.69 15.05
N HIS A 92 14.53 8.70 14.56
CA HIS A 92 15.01 9.64 13.56
C HIS A 92 15.24 8.93 12.21
N MET A 93 14.30 9.11 11.29
CA MET A 93 14.37 8.51 9.96
C MET A 93 15.15 9.41 9.00
N MET A 94 16.11 8.84 8.31
CA MET A 94 16.86 9.51 7.25
C MET A 94 16.72 8.70 5.96
N LEU A 95 16.41 9.38 4.87
CA LEU A 95 16.31 8.76 3.55
C LEU A 95 17.59 8.99 2.77
N THR A 96 18.04 7.94 2.06
CA THR A 96 19.12 8.06 1.09
C THR A 96 18.64 8.81 -0.16
N GLU A 97 19.57 9.30 -0.97
CA GLU A 97 19.23 9.94 -2.25
C GLU A 97 18.50 8.97 -3.17
N GLU A 98 18.90 7.71 -3.19
CA GLU A 98 18.22 6.66 -3.98
C GLU A 98 16.78 6.47 -3.52
N GLN A 99 16.55 6.38 -2.21
CA GLN A 99 15.19 6.26 -1.64
C GLN A 99 14.32 7.47 -2.01
N MET A 100 14.88 8.68 -1.90
CA MET A 100 14.17 9.90 -2.29
C MET A 100 13.85 9.92 -3.79
N THR A 101 14.79 9.50 -4.64
CA THR A 101 14.58 9.42 -6.08
C THR A 101 13.48 8.42 -6.42
N ASN A 102 13.50 7.24 -5.80
CA ASN A 102 12.48 6.21 -6.02
C ASN A 102 11.10 6.70 -5.60
N LEU A 103 11.02 7.40 -4.47
CA LEU A 103 9.76 7.96 -4.00
C LEU A 103 9.21 9.03 -4.96
N ARG A 104 10.07 9.91 -5.46
CA ARG A 104 9.66 10.91 -6.47
C ARG A 104 9.19 10.28 -7.76
N LEU A 105 9.87 9.23 -8.23
CA LEU A 105 9.43 8.48 -9.41
C LEU A 105 8.06 7.87 -9.19
N GLN A 106 7.82 7.31 -8.02
CA GLN A 106 6.51 6.75 -7.68
C GLN A 106 5.43 7.83 -7.63
N VAL A 107 5.71 8.99 -7.03
CA VAL A 107 4.76 10.11 -7.00
C VAL A 107 4.36 10.51 -8.40
N ASN A 108 5.34 10.75 -9.27
CA ASN A 108 5.07 11.18 -10.65
C ASN A 108 4.27 10.13 -11.42
N ALA A 109 4.66 8.85 -11.31
CA ALA A 109 3.94 7.76 -11.95
C ALA A 109 2.51 7.63 -11.44
N PHE A 110 2.29 7.82 -10.13
CA PHE A 110 0.94 7.74 -9.58
C PHE A 110 0.06 8.91 -10.00
N LEU A 111 0.61 10.11 -10.08
CA LEU A 111 -0.12 11.26 -10.62
C LEU A 111 -0.58 11.01 -12.07
N GLU A 112 0.26 10.41 -12.90
CA GLU A 112 -0.13 9.99 -14.24
C GLU A 112 -1.19 8.88 -14.21
N HIS A 113 -1.06 7.92 -13.30
CA HIS A 113 -1.98 6.80 -13.15
C HIS A 113 -3.40 7.25 -12.78
N ILE A 114 -3.52 8.27 -11.96
CA ILE A 114 -4.84 8.81 -11.58
C ILE A 114 -5.40 9.79 -12.62
N GLY A 115 -4.59 10.24 -13.52
CA GLY A 115 -4.98 11.16 -14.60
C GLY A 115 -4.90 12.60 -14.18
#